data_6cfc37682711637837ea48b5cea16627
#
_entry.id   6cfc37682711637837ea48b5cea16627
#
_cell.length_a   1.000
_cell.length_b   1.000
_cell.length_c   1.000
_cell.angle_alpha   90.00
_cell.angle_beta   90.00
_cell.angle_gamma   90.00
#
_symmetry.space_group_name_H-M   'P 1'
#
loop_
_entity.id
_entity.type
_entity.pdbx_description
1 polymer ?
#
loop_
_entity_poly.entity_id
_entity_poly.type
_entity_poly.pdbx_seq_one_letter_code
_entity_poly.pdbx_strand_id
1 'polypeptide(L)'
;MKLKFKHQPYQAAAVQAVVDIFQGQSPASNAAMSYRLDPGNTKNGMGDLFALDTGFKNAELTLSEDTLRENIQLAQRQQNLPLSKDLVKTKVAKLNLDIEMETGTGKTYCYIKTIFELNKQYGWSKFVIVVPSIAIREGVVKSLEITAEHFQETYHKKARFFIYNSKQLHHLESFSSDAGINVMVINVQAFNATGKDNRRIYEALDDFQSRRPIDVISANRPILILDEPQRMEGSKTLDSLANFKPLMVLRYSATHKTTHNKIHRLDALDAYNQKLVKKIEVRGISVKGLAGTNAYFYLQAIEISNKKPPVAVVEFEQKLSGGNIKRVTRKLGKGDNLFVLSNELDQYRDGFVVSDINANTDTLSFTNGVELTVGDATGDISEIALRRIQIRETIKAH
;
A
#
# COMPACT_ATOMS: atom_id res chain seq x y z
N MET A 1 -2.69 28.20 13.41
CA MET A 1 -2.41 28.54 12.00
C MET A 1 -3.39 27.77 11.14
N LYS A 2 -4.27 28.43 10.39
CA LYS A 2 -5.30 27.78 9.56
C LYS A 2 -4.69 27.43 8.21
N LEU A 3 -4.70 26.15 7.83
CA LEU A 3 -4.23 25.70 6.54
C LEU A 3 -5.24 26.12 5.45
N LYS A 4 -4.74 26.77 4.41
CA LYS A 4 -5.55 27.10 3.22
C LYS A 4 -5.22 26.10 2.11
N PHE A 5 -6.24 25.34 1.68
CA PHE A 5 -6.13 24.41 0.57
C PHE A 5 -6.39 25.15 -0.75
N LYS A 6 -5.48 25.01 -1.71
CA LYS A 6 -5.69 25.52 -3.06
C LYS A 6 -6.54 24.53 -3.86
N HIS A 7 -7.49 25.05 -4.63
CA HIS A 7 -8.19 24.25 -5.61
C HIS A 7 -7.22 23.81 -6.71
N GLN A 8 -7.10 22.50 -6.91
CA GLN A 8 -6.26 21.92 -7.95
C GLN A 8 -7.15 21.28 -9.02
N PRO A 9 -7.07 21.72 -10.28
CA PRO A 9 -7.92 21.21 -11.35
C PRO A 9 -7.84 19.70 -11.54
N TYR A 10 -6.64 19.12 -11.48
CA TYR A 10 -6.44 17.68 -11.63
C TYR A 10 -7.08 16.86 -10.49
N GLN A 11 -7.08 17.39 -9.25
CA GLN A 11 -7.78 16.77 -8.12
C GLN A 11 -9.30 16.85 -8.30
N ALA A 12 -9.78 17.99 -8.77
CA ALA A 12 -11.21 18.16 -9.07
C ALA A 12 -11.66 17.19 -10.17
N ALA A 13 -10.85 17.02 -11.23
CA ALA A 13 -11.12 16.08 -12.31
C ALA A 13 -11.17 14.62 -11.81
N ALA A 14 -10.26 14.22 -10.91
CA ALA A 14 -10.26 12.89 -10.32
C ALA A 14 -11.52 12.62 -9.49
N VAL A 15 -11.96 13.59 -8.71
CA VAL A 15 -13.19 13.49 -7.91
C VAL A 15 -14.42 13.46 -8.82
N GLN A 16 -14.48 14.35 -9.81
CA GLN A 16 -15.60 14.45 -10.73
C GLN A 16 -15.77 13.17 -11.56
N ALA A 17 -14.66 12.55 -11.99
CA ALA A 17 -14.69 11.28 -12.70
C ALA A 17 -15.39 10.17 -11.91
N VAL A 18 -15.24 10.15 -10.57
CA VAL A 18 -15.96 9.19 -9.71
C VAL A 18 -17.43 9.55 -9.61
N VAL A 19 -17.75 10.83 -9.42
CA VAL A 19 -19.12 11.30 -9.24
C VAL A 19 -19.96 11.06 -10.50
N ASP A 20 -19.41 11.34 -11.67
CA ASP A 20 -20.11 11.22 -12.97
C ASP A 20 -20.52 9.79 -13.32
N ILE A 21 -19.84 8.77 -12.73
CA ILE A 21 -20.24 7.36 -12.94
C ILE A 21 -21.68 7.12 -12.48
N PHE A 22 -22.14 7.86 -11.49
CA PHE A 22 -23.46 7.69 -10.91
C PHE A 22 -24.48 8.69 -11.43
N GLN A 23 -24.22 9.35 -12.55
CA GLN A 23 -25.18 10.23 -13.19
C GLN A 23 -26.48 9.47 -13.53
N GLY A 24 -27.61 10.02 -13.10
CA GLY A 24 -28.90 9.34 -13.17
C GLY A 24 -29.34 8.62 -11.88
N GLN A 25 -28.43 8.44 -10.91
CA GLN A 25 -28.76 7.93 -9.58
C GLN A 25 -29.51 9.00 -8.79
N SER A 26 -30.72 8.69 -8.34
CA SER A 26 -31.49 9.61 -7.49
C SER A 26 -30.87 9.72 -6.08
N PRO A 27 -30.85 10.93 -5.49
CA PRO A 27 -30.46 11.09 -4.10
C PRO A 27 -31.38 10.28 -3.18
N ALA A 28 -30.79 9.52 -2.28
CA ALA A 28 -31.57 8.73 -1.33
C ALA A 28 -32.03 9.59 -0.15
N SER A 29 -33.29 9.42 0.29
CA SER A 29 -33.79 9.99 1.52
C SER A 29 -33.29 9.19 2.73
N ASN A 30 -33.18 9.84 3.90
CA ASN A 30 -32.85 9.17 5.15
C ASN A 30 -33.79 7.99 5.46
N ALA A 31 -35.08 8.11 5.12
CA ALA A 31 -36.05 7.03 5.28
C ALA A 31 -35.70 5.77 4.46
N ALA A 32 -35.24 5.95 3.23
CA ALA A 32 -34.80 4.83 2.38
C ALA A 32 -33.48 4.20 2.84
N MET A 33 -32.69 4.91 3.63
CA MET A 33 -31.41 4.44 4.18
C MET A 33 -31.51 3.87 5.59
N SER A 34 -32.66 4.01 6.26
CA SER A 34 -32.86 3.49 7.60
C SER A 34 -33.03 1.97 7.61
N TYR A 35 -32.55 1.32 8.65
CA TYR A 35 -32.76 -0.09 8.91
C TYR A 35 -32.77 -0.36 10.42
N ARG A 36 -33.27 -1.50 10.85
CA ARG A 36 -33.30 -1.87 12.27
C ARG A 36 -31.96 -2.52 12.64
N LEU A 37 -31.27 -1.94 13.64
CA LEU A 37 -29.96 -2.40 14.11
C LEU A 37 -30.02 -3.78 14.79
N ASP A 38 -31.11 -4.06 15.53
CA ASP A 38 -31.33 -5.34 16.19
C ASP A 38 -32.68 -5.96 15.77
N PRO A 39 -32.70 -6.89 14.81
CA PRO A 39 -33.91 -7.60 14.45
C PRO A 39 -34.31 -8.70 15.46
N GLY A 40 -33.48 -8.99 16.47
CA GLY A 40 -33.64 -10.15 17.37
C GLY A 40 -34.74 -9.98 18.46
N ASN A 41 -35.13 -8.76 18.79
CA ASN A 41 -36.05 -8.45 19.91
C ASN A 41 -37.55 -8.41 19.54
N THR A 42 -37.94 -9.04 18.42
CA THR A 42 -39.36 -9.05 17.97
C THR A 42 -40.23 -10.08 18.69
N LYS A 43 -39.73 -10.83 19.66
CA LYS A 43 -40.48 -11.94 20.28
C LYS A 43 -41.62 -11.53 21.19
N ASN A 44 -41.77 -10.29 21.58
CA ASN A 44 -42.73 -9.83 22.61
C ASN A 44 -43.68 -8.72 22.20
N GLY A 45 -44.07 -8.54 20.97
CA GLY A 45 -45.16 -7.63 20.62
C GLY A 45 -45.05 -6.14 21.09
N MET A 46 -43.98 -5.76 21.74
CA MET A 46 -43.67 -4.44 22.29
C MET A 46 -42.80 -3.58 21.37
N GLY A 47 -42.85 -3.85 20.07
CA GLY A 47 -41.91 -3.37 19.05
C GLY A 47 -41.87 -1.85 18.79
N ASP A 48 -42.81 -1.07 19.34
CA ASP A 48 -42.92 0.38 19.01
C ASP A 48 -42.42 1.33 20.10
N LEU A 49 -42.07 0.84 21.30
CA LEU A 49 -41.60 1.71 22.37
C LEU A 49 -40.10 2.04 22.33
N PHE A 50 -39.30 1.34 21.48
CA PHE A 50 -37.87 1.58 21.34
C PHE A 50 -37.49 1.96 19.91
N ALA A 51 -38.01 3.07 19.42
CA ALA A 51 -37.58 3.72 18.17
C ALA A 51 -36.08 4.17 18.17
N LEU A 52 -35.33 3.79 19.21
CA LEU A 52 -33.92 4.20 19.42
C LEU A 52 -32.90 3.33 18.67
N ASP A 53 -33.28 2.18 18.12
CA ASP A 53 -32.39 1.27 17.43
C ASP A 53 -32.42 1.41 15.90
N THR A 54 -32.55 2.63 15.40
CA THR A 54 -32.52 2.91 13.96
C THR A 54 -31.07 3.02 13.48
N GLY A 55 -30.68 2.13 12.58
CA GLY A 55 -29.41 2.22 11.83
C GLY A 55 -29.61 2.89 10.47
N PHE A 56 -28.52 3.35 9.90
CA PHE A 56 -28.46 3.95 8.56
C PHE A 56 -27.47 3.21 7.68
N LYS A 57 -27.89 2.82 6.50
CA LYS A 57 -27.07 2.15 5.47
C LYS A 57 -27.06 2.97 4.19
N ASN A 58 -26.05 2.77 3.36
CA ASN A 58 -26.09 3.38 2.03
C ASN A 58 -27.23 2.80 1.19
N ALA A 59 -27.91 3.66 0.45
CA ALA A 59 -28.91 3.26 -0.51
C ALA A 59 -28.30 2.42 -1.64
N GLU A 60 -29.10 1.56 -2.23
CA GLU A 60 -28.68 0.73 -3.36
C GLU A 60 -28.38 1.55 -4.61
N LEU A 61 -27.56 0.99 -5.47
CA LEU A 61 -27.42 1.47 -6.84
C LEU A 61 -28.70 1.10 -7.60
N THR A 62 -29.40 2.12 -8.11
CA THR A 62 -30.62 1.94 -8.91
C THR A 62 -30.36 1.96 -10.40
N LEU A 63 -29.15 2.38 -10.81
CA LEU A 63 -28.72 2.40 -12.20
C LEU A 63 -28.56 0.97 -12.74
N SER A 64 -28.96 0.78 -13.99
CA SER A 64 -28.70 -0.47 -14.70
C SER A 64 -27.19 -0.66 -14.97
N GLU A 65 -26.78 -1.89 -15.19
CA GLU A 65 -25.38 -2.19 -15.56
C GLU A 65 -24.99 -1.50 -16.88
N ASP A 66 -25.93 -1.37 -17.82
CA ASP A 66 -25.70 -0.68 -19.10
C ASP A 66 -25.46 0.82 -18.88
N THR A 67 -26.31 1.47 -18.07
CA THR A 67 -26.12 2.90 -17.72
C THR A 67 -24.79 3.13 -17.02
N LEU A 68 -24.43 2.28 -16.05
CA LEU A 68 -23.13 2.38 -15.38
C LEU A 68 -21.97 2.20 -16.37
N ARG A 69 -22.07 1.25 -17.28
CA ARG A 69 -21.05 1.03 -18.31
C ARG A 69 -20.91 2.25 -19.25
N GLU A 70 -22.03 2.83 -19.69
CA GLU A 70 -22.03 4.02 -20.52
C GLU A 70 -21.39 5.22 -19.82
N ASN A 71 -21.73 5.46 -18.56
CA ASN A 71 -21.11 6.51 -17.74
C ASN A 71 -19.61 6.29 -17.56
N ILE A 72 -19.17 5.04 -17.30
CA ILE A 72 -17.75 4.68 -17.22
C ILE A 72 -17.05 4.98 -18.55
N GLN A 73 -17.64 4.57 -19.68
CA GLN A 73 -17.06 4.82 -21.00
C GLN A 73 -16.99 6.31 -21.31
N LEU A 74 -17.97 7.09 -20.86
CA LEU A 74 -17.93 8.55 -21.02
C LEU A 74 -16.75 9.16 -20.26
N ALA A 75 -16.56 8.79 -18.98
CA ALA A 75 -15.40 9.23 -18.19
C ALA A 75 -14.07 8.79 -18.83
N GLN A 76 -14.01 7.56 -19.34
CA GLN A 76 -12.83 7.04 -20.04
C GLN A 76 -12.51 7.82 -21.33
N ARG A 77 -13.52 8.16 -22.14
CA ARG A 77 -13.34 8.98 -23.34
C ARG A 77 -12.78 10.37 -23.02
N GLN A 78 -13.28 11.00 -21.97
CA GLN A 78 -12.80 12.33 -21.54
C GLN A 78 -11.31 12.34 -21.16
N GLN A 79 -10.78 11.20 -20.77
CA GLN A 79 -9.39 11.04 -20.35
C GLN A 79 -8.52 10.21 -21.29
N ASN A 80 -9.01 9.92 -22.51
CA ASN A 80 -8.33 9.08 -23.49
C ASN A 80 -7.90 7.72 -22.92
N LEU A 81 -8.74 7.11 -22.09
CA LEU A 81 -8.51 5.77 -21.53
C LEU A 81 -9.13 4.69 -22.44
N PRO A 82 -8.58 3.47 -22.39
CA PRO A 82 -9.21 2.32 -23.05
C PRO A 82 -10.64 2.11 -22.53
N LEU A 83 -11.60 1.92 -23.43
CA LEU A 83 -12.99 1.74 -23.04
C LEU A 83 -13.23 0.36 -22.42
N SER A 84 -13.90 0.33 -21.28
CA SER A 84 -14.37 -0.91 -20.66
C SER A 84 -15.48 -1.53 -21.52
N LYS A 85 -15.32 -2.80 -21.90
CA LYS A 85 -16.37 -3.56 -22.59
C LYS A 85 -17.52 -3.93 -21.65
N ASP A 86 -17.14 -4.36 -20.45
CA ASP A 86 -18.05 -4.82 -19.40
C ASP A 86 -17.67 -4.25 -18.03
N LEU A 87 -18.59 -4.35 -17.08
CA LEU A 87 -18.29 -4.07 -15.66
C LEU A 87 -17.43 -5.20 -15.11
N VAL A 88 -16.26 -4.87 -14.58
CA VAL A 88 -15.38 -5.84 -13.94
C VAL A 88 -15.90 -6.15 -12.53
N LYS A 89 -16.62 -7.25 -12.43
CA LYS A 89 -17.15 -7.77 -11.16
C LYS A 89 -16.07 -8.56 -10.44
N THR A 90 -16.00 -8.41 -9.13
CA THR A 90 -15.10 -9.18 -8.27
C THR A 90 -15.88 -9.91 -7.17
N LYS A 91 -15.21 -10.78 -6.41
CA LYS A 91 -15.81 -11.39 -5.22
C LYS A 91 -16.23 -10.34 -4.18
N VAL A 92 -15.54 -9.17 -4.16
CA VAL A 92 -15.76 -8.11 -3.18
C VAL A 92 -16.99 -7.27 -3.54
N ALA A 93 -17.09 -6.84 -4.79
CA ALA A 93 -18.21 -6.00 -5.24
C ALA A 93 -18.50 -6.18 -6.74
N LYS A 94 -19.74 -5.85 -7.12
CA LYS A 94 -20.15 -5.82 -8.53
C LYS A 94 -19.56 -4.64 -9.29
N LEU A 95 -19.27 -3.53 -8.62
CA LEU A 95 -18.69 -2.34 -9.20
C LEU A 95 -17.34 -2.04 -8.53
N ASN A 96 -16.29 -1.99 -9.35
CA ASN A 96 -14.92 -1.68 -8.95
C ASN A 96 -14.38 -0.60 -9.87
N LEU A 97 -13.99 0.55 -9.32
CA LEU A 97 -13.50 1.71 -10.05
C LEU A 97 -12.03 1.97 -9.70
N ASP A 98 -11.17 2.07 -10.71
CA ASP A 98 -9.76 2.39 -10.55
C ASP A 98 -9.51 3.88 -10.80
N ILE A 99 -8.93 4.54 -9.80
CA ILE A 99 -8.50 5.92 -9.84
C ILE A 99 -6.97 5.93 -9.70
N GLU A 100 -6.27 6.17 -10.81
CA GLU A 100 -4.82 6.19 -10.86
C GLU A 100 -4.32 7.62 -10.69
N MET A 101 -3.54 7.83 -9.64
CA MET A 101 -2.93 9.13 -9.33
C MET A 101 -1.53 8.92 -8.79
N GLU A 102 -0.55 9.63 -9.34
CA GLU A 102 0.84 9.53 -8.92
C GLU A 102 1.04 9.86 -7.43
N THR A 103 2.08 9.27 -6.84
CA THR A 103 2.46 9.53 -5.45
C THR A 103 2.78 11.00 -5.25
N GLY A 104 2.28 11.60 -4.16
CA GLY A 104 2.49 13.03 -3.87
C GLY A 104 1.50 13.98 -4.53
N THR A 105 0.57 13.51 -5.40
CA THR A 105 -0.44 14.35 -6.05
C THR A 105 -1.69 14.59 -5.18
N GLY A 106 -1.75 14.01 -3.99
CA GLY A 106 -2.85 14.21 -3.04
C GLY A 106 -3.99 13.22 -3.15
N LYS A 107 -3.72 11.93 -3.44
CA LYS A 107 -4.72 10.83 -3.44
C LYS A 107 -5.65 10.89 -2.24
N THR A 108 -5.07 11.02 -1.04
CA THR A 108 -5.84 11.08 0.22
C THR A 108 -6.83 12.23 0.24
N TYR A 109 -6.43 13.42 -0.17
CA TYR A 109 -7.35 14.56 -0.30
C TYR A 109 -8.46 14.28 -1.31
N CYS A 110 -8.13 13.66 -2.45
CA CYS A 110 -9.11 13.34 -3.49
C CYS A 110 -10.17 12.37 -2.98
N TYR A 111 -9.81 11.26 -2.33
CA TYR A 111 -10.85 10.35 -1.85
C TYR A 111 -11.63 10.91 -0.66
N ILE A 112 -11.04 11.74 0.20
CA ILE A 112 -11.81 12.44 1.25
C ILE A 112 -12.82 13.38 0.58
N LYS A 113 -12.41 14.17 -0.41
CA LYS A 113 -13.33 15.03 -1.17
C LYS A 113 -14.42 14.22 -1.87
N THR A 114 -14.08 13.07 -2.46
CA THR A 114 -15.03 12.14 -3.08
C THR A 114 -16.13 11.70 -2.10
N ILE A 115 -15.77 11.42 -0.83
CA ILE A 115 -16.74 11.09 0.22
C ILE A 115 -17.79 12.20 0.35
N PHE A 116 -17.36 13.45 0.44
CA PHE A 116 -18.27 14.59 0.57
C PHE A 116 -19.13 14.83 -0.68
N GLU A 117 -18.54 14.68 -1.87
CA GLU A 117 -19.30 14.84 -3.12
C GLU A 117 -20.34 13.73 -3.31
N LEU A 118 -19.98 12.47 -3.04
CA LEU A 118 -20.92 11.36 -3.10
C LEU A 118 -22.06 11.51 -2.07
N ASN A 119 -21.77 12.03 -0.87
CA ASN A 119 -22.81 12.34 0.09
C ASN A 119 -23.69 13.50 -0.38
N LYS A 120 -23.11 14.56 -0.92
CA LYS A 120 -23.84 15.74 -1.40
C LYS A 120 -24.80 15.37 -2.52
N GLN A 121 -24.36 14.55 -3.48
CA GLN A 121 -25.13 14.25 -4.68
C GLN A 121 -26.06 13.06 -4.52
N TYR A 122 -25.64 12.01 -3.81
CA TYR A 122 -26.37 10.73 -3.75
C TYR A 122 -26.83 10.36 -2.35
N GLY A 123 -26.44 11.11 -1.33
CA GLY A 123 -26.83 10.87 0.05
C GLY A 123 -26.02 9.76 0.75
N TRP A 124 -25.09 9.08 0.08
CA TRP A 124 -24.30 8.02 0.70
C TRP A 124 -23.46 8.55 1.85
N SER A 125 -23.50 7.84 2.98
CA SER A 125 -22.94 8.34 4.25
C SER A 125 -22.00 7.36 4.95
N LYS A 126 -21.91 6.10 4.52
CA LYS A 126 -21.10 5.05 5.16
C LYS A 126 -19.90 4.67 4.29
N PHE A 127 -18.71 4.97 4.79
CA PHE A 127 -17.45 4.75 4.06
C PHE A 127 -16.45 4.00 4.93
N VAL A 128 -15.71 3.10 4.31
CA VAL A 128 -14.62 2.36 4.96
C VAL A 128 -13.36 2.54 4.13
N ILE A 129 -12.35 3.17 4.71
CA ILE A 129 -11.03 3.32 4.11
C ILE A 129 -10.17 2.16 4.59
N VAL A 130 -9.73 1.32 3.65
CA VAL A 130 -8.86 0.17 3.90
C VAL A 130 -7.45 0.52 3.48
N VAL A 131 -6.50 0.35 4.39
CA VAL A 131 -5.10 0.68 4.19
C VAL A 131 -4.19 -0.54 4.44
N PRO A 132 -3.04 -0.65 3.73
CA PRO A 132 -2.17 -1.82 3.85
C PRO A 132 -1.33 -1.85 5.13
N SER A 133 -1.11 -0.71 5.80
CA SER A 133 -0.23 -0.64 6.96
C SER A 133 -0.69 0.38 8.01
N ILE A 134 -0.18 0.24 9.22
CA ILE A 134 -0.45 1.16 10.33
C ILE A 134 0.07 2.58 10.01
N ALA A 135 1.25 2.70 9.38
CA ALA A 135 1.82 4.00 9.03
C ALA A 135 0.93 4.78 8.06
N ILE A 136 0.38 4.10 7.04
CA ILE A 136 -0.56 4.73 6.09
C ILE A 136 -1.87 5.08 6.81
N ARG A 137 -2.35 4.22 7.73
CA ARG A 137 -3.54 4.49 8.55
C ARG A 137 -3.42 5.80 9.33
N GLU A 138 -2.31 6.00 10.04
CA GLU A 138 -2.06 7.24 10.79
C GLU A 138 -1.99 8.47 9.85
N GLY A 139 -1.38 8.31 8.68
CA GLY A 139 -1.35 9.36 7.66
C GLY A 139 -2.74 9.74 7.14
N VAL A 140 -3.62 8.76 6.94
CA VAL A 140 -5.01 8.98 6.52
C VAL A 140 -5.80 9.70 7.61
N VAL A 141 -5.70 9.25 8.86
CA VAL A 141 -6.35 9.89 10.01
C VAL A 141 -5.89 11.34 10.15
N LYS A 142 -4.59 11.57 10.06
CA LYS A 142 -4.03 12.92 10.09
C LYS A 142 -4.56 13.81 8.96
N SER A 143 -4.72 13.25 7.77
CA SER A 143 -5.31 13.96 6.63
C SER A 143 -6.78 14.31 6.87
N LEU A 144 -7.57 13.38 7.44
CA LEU A 144 -8.96 13.63 7.83
C LEU A 144 -9.05 14.76 8.87
N GLU A 145 -8.17 14.76 9.88
CA GLU A 145 -8.11 15.83 10.89
C GLU A 145 -7.79 17.20 10.28
N ILE A 146 -6.72 17.26 9.48
CA ILE A 146 -6.22 18.50 8.88
C ILE A 146 -7.24 19.11 7.91
N THR A 147 -7.97 18.26 7.17
CA THR A 147 -8.93 18.72 6.16
C THR A 147 -10.34 18.93 6.72
N ALA A 148 -10.61 18.57 7.98
CA ALA A 148 -11.95 18.59 8.56
C ALA A 148 -12.62 19.98 8.49
N GLU A 149 -11.92 21.05 8.90
CA GLU A 149 -12.46 22.42 8.84
C GLU A 149 -12.69 22.88 7.40
N HIS A 150 -11.73 22.59 6.50
CA HIS A 150 -11.84 22.93 5.09
C HIS A 150 -13.09 22.32 4.44
N PHE A 151 -13.33 21.04 4.66
CA PHE A 151 -14.52 20.38 4.11
C PHE A 151 -15.81 20.80 4.82
N GLN A 152 -15.77 21.06 6.11
CA GLN A 152 -16.91 21.61 6.84
C GLN A 152 -17.33 22.98 6.29
N GLU A 153 -16.37 23.85 5.98
CA GLU A 153 -16.65 25.15 5.35
C GLU A 153 -17.19 25.00 3.93
N THR A 154 -16.66 24.06 3.16
CA THR A 154 -17.01 23.84 1.75
C THR A 154 -18.38 23.18 1.59
N TYR A 155 -18.72 22.19 2.43
CA TYR A 155 -19.91 21.36 2.28
C TYR A 155 -20.98 21.61 3.33
N HIS A 156 -20.71 22.46 4.34
CA HIS A 156 -21.57 22.71 5.50
C HIS A 156 -21.96 21.42 6.25
N LYS A 157 -21.11 20.41 6.14
CA LYS A 157 -21.25 19.10 6.78
C LYS A 157 -19.95 18.68 7.40
N LYS A 158 -20.03 17.95 8.52
CA LYS A 158 -18.87 17.37 9.19
C LYS A 158 -18.88 15.86 9.01
N ALA A 159 -17.76 15.29 8.61
CA ALA A 159 -17.56 13.86 8.63
C ALA A 159 -17.08 13.43 10.02
N ARG A 160 -17.68 12.36 10.56
CA ARG A 160 -17.16 11.65 11.73
C ARG A 160 -16.24 10.56 11.23
N PHE A 161 -15.10 10.38 11.87
CA PHE A 161 -14.16 9.32 11.50
C PHE A 161 -13.52 8.70 12.74
N PHE A 162 -13.17 7.41 12.62
CA PHE A 162 -12.52 6.66 13.68
C PHE A 162 -11.68 5.54 13.10
N ILE A 163 -10.70 5.08 13.88
CA ILE A 163 -9.93 3.88 13.58
C ILE A 163 -10.68 2.69 14.16
N TYR A 164 -10.89 1.65 13.33
CA TYR A 164 -11.44 0.40 13.83
C TYR A 164 -10.56 -0.19 14.93
N ASN A 165 -11.17 -0.46 16.07
CA ASN A 165 -10.54 -1.10 17.22
C ASN A 165 -11.54 -2.05 17.88
N SER A 166 -11.21 -3.33 17.93
CA SER A 166 -12.06 -4.36 18.55
C SER A 166 -12.31 -4.18 20.06
N LYS A 167 -11.57 -3.29 20.72
CA LYS A 167 -11.76 -2.91 22.13
C LYS A 167 -12.63 -1.66 22.33
N GLN A 168 -13.03 -0.99 21.25
CA GLN A 168 -13.79 0.26 21.27
C GLN A 168 -14.97 0.21 20.30
N LEU A 169 -15.85 -0.78 20.47
CA LEU A 169 -16.96 -1.08 19.56
C LEU A 169 -18.08 -0.05 19.59
N HIS A 170 -18.13 0.83 20.61
CA HIS A 170 -19.07 1.94 20.66
C HIS A 170 -18.92 2.91 19.47
N HIS A 171 -17.72 3.02 18.88
CA HIS A 171 -17.55 3.79 17.65
C HIS A 171 -18.25 3.13 16.46
N LEU A 172 -18.35 1.81 16.44
CA LEU A 172 -19.06 1.09 15.39
C LEU A 172 -20.59 1.21 15.57
N GLU A 173 -21.08 1.27 16.79
CA GLU A 173 -22.49 1.60 17.05
C GLU A 173 -22.83 3.00 16.58
N SER A 174 -21.98 3.99 16.92
CA SER A 174 -22.13 5.36 16.43
C SER A 174 -22.07 5.45 14.90
N PHE A 175 -21.19 4.66 14.27
CA PHE A 175 -21.08 4.55 12.80
C PHE A 175 -22.41 4.09 12.19
N SER A 176 -23.08 3.14 12.81
CA SER A 176 -24.34 2.59 12.32
C SER A 176 -25.54 3.50 12.59
N SER A 177 -25.62 4.11 13.78
CA SER A 177 -26.80 4.87 14.24
C SER A 177 -26.85 6.33 13.76
N ASP A 178 -25.74 6.88 13.26
CA ASP A 178 -25.69 8.25 12.77
C ASP A 178 -25.99 8.33 11.27
N ALA A 179 -26.95 9.18 10.87
CA ALA A 179 -27.30 9.40 9.45
C ALA A 179 -26.24 10.23 8.69
N GLY A 180 -25.36 10.92 9.39
CA GLY A 180 -24.33 11.78 8.80
C GLY A 180 -23.21 11.02 8.12
N ILE A 181 -22.23 11.76 7.58
CA ILE A 181 -21.04 11.16 6.96
C ILE A 181 -20.20 10.49 8.03
N ASN A 182 -20.04 9.19 7.92
CA ASN A 182 -19.22 8.37 8.81
C ASN A 182 -18.14 7.61 8.03
N VAL A 183 -16.92 7.71 8.52
CA VAL A 183 -15.73 7.11 7.88
C VAL A 183 -15.01 6.22 8.90
N MET A 184 -14.94 4.94 8.63
CA MET A 184 -14.12 4.01 9.39
C MET A 184 -12.79 3.78 8.66
N VAL A 185 -11.67 3.93 9.35
CA VAL A 185 -10.34 3.62 8.82
C VAL A 185 -9.88 2.30 9.43
N ILE A 186 -9.54 1.33 8.57
CA ILE A 186 -9.13 -0.01 8.99
C ILE A 186 -7.90 -0.48 8.21
N ASN A 187 -6.95 -1.09 8.91
CA ASN A 187 -5.82 -1.73 8.25
C ASN A 187 -6.10 -3.21 7.98
N VAL A 188 -5.49 -3.74 6.92
CA VAL A 188 -5.70 -5.13 6.45
C VAL A 188 -5.49 -6.16 7.55
N GLN A 189 -4.50 -5.97 8.43
CA GLN A 189 -4.21 -6.90 9.53
C GLN A 189 -5.39 -7.06 10.50
N ALA A 190 -6.24 -6.05 10.66
CA ALA A 190 -7.37 -6.09 11.58
C ALA A 190 -8.46 -7.12 11.18
N PHE A 191 -8.50 -7.55 9.92
CA PHE A 191 -9.50 -8.50 9.44
C PHE A 191 -8.94 -9.70 8.66
N ASN A 192 -7.64 -9.69 8.31
CA ASN A 192 -7.00 -10.74 7.48
C ASN A 192 -6.02 -11.63 8.26
N ALA A 193 -5.66 -11.30 9.48
CA ALA A 193 -4.65 -12.04 10.23
C ALA A 193 -5.24 -13.30 10.91
N THR A 194 -4.37 -14.31 11.12
CA THR A 194 -4.72 -15.61 11.71
C THR A 194 -4.66 -15.64 13.24
N GLY A 195 -4.20 -14.58 13.89
CA GLY A 195 -4.09 -14.45 15.36
C GLY A 195 -5.46 -14.33 16.05
N LYS A 196 -5.57 -14.76 17.32
CA LYS A 196 -6.81 -14.68 18.11
C LYS A 196 -7.37 -13.26 18.18
N ASP A 197 -6.54 -12.25 18.42
CA ASP A 197 -6.99 -10.85 18.55
C ASP A 197 -7.53 -10.25 17.23
N ASN A 198 -7.10 -10.78 16.09
CA ASN A 198 -7.51 -10.30 14.77
C ASN A 198 -8.78 -11.00 14.25
N ARG A 199 -9.22 -12.06 14.91
CA ARG A 199 -10.48 -12.73 14.59
C ARG A 199 -11.69 -12.07 15.26
N ARG A 200 -11.49 -11.19 16.23
CA ARG A 200 -12.56 -10.53 16.98
C ARG A 200 -13.58 -9.80 16.11
N ILE A 201 -13.18 -9.37 14.90
CA ILE A 201 -14.13 -8.77 13.94
C ILE A 201 -15.19 -9.78 13.46
N TYR A 202 -14.88 -11.09 13.50
CA TYR A 202 -15.75 -12.19 13.08
C TYR A 202 -16.41 -12.94 14.22
N GLU A 203 -16.04 -12.63 15.46
CA GLU A 203 -16.56 -13.30 16.66
C GLU A 203 -17.76 -12.54 17.24
N ALA A 204 -18.73 -13.28 17.78
CA ALA A 204 -19.78 -12.67 18.57
C ALA A 204 -19.18 -12.21 19.90
N LEU A 205 -19.32 -10.94 20.20
CA LEU A 205 -18.71 -10.32 21.37
C LEU A 205 -19.79 -9.93 22.38
N ASP A 206 -19.66 -10.37 23.62
CA ASP A 206 -20.62 -10.06 24.69
C ASP A 206 -20.68 -8.55 24.96
N ASP A 207 -19.52 -7.86 24.93
CA ASP A 207 -19.43 -6.41 25.02
C ASP A 207 -20.14 -5.67 23.88
N PHE A 208 -20.58 -6.40 22.85
CA PHE A 208 -21.25 -5.85 21.66
C PHE A 208 -22.61 -6.51 21.45
N GLN A 209 -23.33 -6.83 22.54
CA GLN A 209 -24.64 -7.47 22.53
C GLN A 209 -24.64 -8.80 21.77
N SER A 210 -23.58 -9.59 21.93
CA SER A 210 -23.37 -10.87 21.22
C SER A 210 -23.45 -10.77 19.69
N ARG A 211 -23.18 -9.56 19.12
CA ARG A 211 -23.11 -9.34 17.67
C ARG A 211 -21.68 -9.46 17.17
N ARG A 212 -21.51 -9.85 15.92
CA ARG A 212 -20.23 -9.84 15.23
C ARG A 212 -20.00 -8.45 14.62
N PRO A 213 -18.86 -7.79 14.86
CA PRO A 213 -18.57 -6.48 14.27
C PRO A 213 -18.71 -6.44 12.74
N ILE A 214 -18.28 -7.50 12.04
CA ILE A 214 -18.38 -7.57 10.58
C ILE A 214 -19.83 -7.56 10.07
N ASP A 215 -20.77 -8.16 10.80
CA ASP A 215 -22.18 -8.16 10.42
C ASP A 215 -22.79 -6.75 10.53
N VAL A 216 -22.42 -6.01 11.58
CA VAL A 216 -22.83 -4.63 11.76
C VAL A 216 -22.26 -3.75 10.65
N ILE A 217 -20.95 -3.90 10.32
CA ILE A 217 -20.32 -3.16 9.23
C ILE A 217 -21.02 -3.47 7.90
N SER A 218 -21.25 -4.75 7.61
CA SER A 218 -21.84 -5.18 6.33
C SER A 218 -23.29 -4.72 6.17
N ALA A 219 -24.05 -4.63 7.28
CA ALA A 219 -25.43 -4.14 7.29
C ALA A 219 -25.54 -2.67 6.86
N ASN A 220 -24.49 -1.87 7.11
CA ASN A 220 -24.41 -0.48 6.66
C ASN A 220 -24.18 -0.33 5.15
N ARG A 221 -23.89 -1.41 4.42
CA ARG A 221 -23.58 -1.42 2.98
C ARG A 221 -22.53 -0.35 2.63
N PRO A 222 -21.33 -0.41 3.20
CA PRO A 222 -20.34 0.65 3.06
C PRO A 222 -19.81 0.77 1.63
N ILE A 223 -19.33 1.96 1.27
CA ILE A 223 -18.45 2.14 0.12
C ILE A 223 -17.02 1.90 0.61
N LEU A 224 -16.33 0.92 0.01
CA LEU A 224 -14.93 0.68 0.32
C LEU A 224 -14.03 1.58 -0.51
N ILE A 225 -13.09 2.23 0.15
CA ILE A 225 -12.00 2.98 -0.46
C ILE A 225 -10.71 2.23 -0.15
N LEU A 226 -10.08 1.65 -1.17
CA LEU A 226 -8.82 0.94 -1.01
C LEU A 226 -7.66 1.89 -1.37
N ASP A 227 -6.84 2.20 -0.40
CA ASP A 227 -5.62 2.99 -0.60
C ASP A 227 -4.44 2.04 -0.84
N GLU A 228 -3.76 2.17 -2.00
CA GLU A 228 -2.71 1.28 -2.47
C GLU A 228 -3.14 -0.20 -2.59
N PRO A 229 -4.23 -0.51 -3.35
CA PRO A 229 -4.82 -1.85 -3.45
C PRO A 229 -3.87 -2.93 -3.93
N GLN A 230 -2.81 -2.62 -4.69
CA GLN A 230 -1.81 -3.58 -5.16
C GLN A 230 -1.07 -4.31 -4.01
N ARG A 231 -1.13 -3.75 -2.79
CA ARG A 231 -0.59 -4.40 -1.57
C ARG A 231 -1.60 -5.31 -0.88
N MET A 232 -2.84 -5.37 -1.40
CA MET A 232 -3.99 -6.05 -0.79
C MET A 232 -4.64 -7.09 -1.72
N GLU A 233 -4.05 -7.40 -2.88
CA GLU A 233 -4.64 -8.28 -3.92
C GLU A 233 -4.43 -9.78 -3.68
N GLY A 234 -3.93 -10.19 -2.51
CA GLY A 234 -3.88 -11.61 -2.14
C GLY A 234 -5.30 -12.22 -2.04
N SER A 235 -5.50 -13.46 -2.52
CA SER A 235 -6.82 -14.12 -2.53
C SER A 235 -7.50 -14.12 -1.16
N LYS A 236 -6.75 -14.39 -0.10
CA LYS A 236 -7.24 -14.36 1.28
C LYS A 236 -7.75 -12.98 1.71
N THR A 237 -7.06 -11.92 1.29
CA THR A 237 -7.48 -10.54 1.59
C THR A 237 -8.76 -10.18 0.84
N LEU A 238 -8.87 -10.58 -0.42
CA LEU A 238 -10.07 -10.37 -1.22
C LEU A 238 -11.28 -11.12 -0.65
N ASP A 239 -11.09 -12.37 -0.20
CA ASP A 239 -12.14 -13.14 0.47
C ASP A 239 -12.59 -12.45 1.78
N SER A 240 -11.65 -11.90 2.53
CA SER A 240 -11.95 -11.14 3.75
C SER A 240 -12.66 -9.82 3.47
N LEU A 241 -12.29 -9.10 2.41
CA LEU A 241 -12.97 -7.87 1.97
C LEU A 241 -14.41 -8.13 1.50
N ALA A 242 -14.70 -9.28 0.92
CA ALA A 242 -16.04 -9.66 0.51
C ALA A 242 -17.03 -9.73 1.70
N ASN A 243 -16.56 -10.02 2.92
CA ASN A 243 -17.39 -10.05 4.12
C ASN A 243 -17.96 -8.67 4.51
N PHE A 244 -17.36 -7.59 4.05
CA PHE A 244 -17.88 -6.23 4.26
C PHE A 244 -19.14 -5.96 3.45
N LYS A 245 -19.47 -6.78 2.45
CA LYS A 245 -20.61 -6.64 1.52
C LYS A 245 -20.78 -5.20 1.01
N PRO A 246 -19.75 -4.61 0.43
CA PRO A 246 -19.77 -3.21 0.05
C PRO A 246 -20.72 -2.93 -1.11
N LEU A 247 -21.23 -1.70 -1.17
CA LEU A 247 -22.01 -1.19 -2.29
C LEU A 247 -21.15 -1.16 -3.56
N MET A 248 -19.93 -0.67 -3.42
CA MET A 248 -18.89 -0.56 -4.47
C MET A 248 -17.51 -0.45 -3.86
N VAL A 249 -16.49 -0.57 -4.71
CA VAL A 249 -15.08 -0.38 -4.33
C VAL A 249 -14.45 0.70 -5.19
N LEU A 250 -13.88 1.72 -4.55
CA LEU A 250 -13.04 2.75 -5.14
C LEU A 250 -11.58 2.43 -4.84
N ARG A 251 -10.77 2.27 -5.86
CA ARG A 251 -9.38 1.81 -5.76
C ARG A 251 -8.43 2.94 -6.15
N TYR A 252 -7.79 3.54 -5.16
CA TYR A 252 -6.84 4.64 -5.35
C TYR A 252 -5.40 4.14 -5.30
N SER A 253 -4.65 4.31 -6.38
CA SER A 253 -3.25 3.90 -6.48
C SER A 253 -2.46 4.78 -7.45
N ALA A 254 -1.14 4.79 -7.31
CA ALA A 254 -0.25 5.28 -8.37
C ALA A 254 -0.07 4.24 -9.48
N THR A 255 -0.14 2.95 -9.12
CA THR A 255 0.01 1.83 -10.06
C THR A 255 -0.92 0.70 -9.66
N HIS A 256 -1.77 0.27 -10.60
CA HIS A 256 -2.63 -0.90 -10.41
C HIS A 256 -1.99 -2.14 -11.03
N LYS A 257 -1.84 -3.23 -10.25
CA LYS A 257 -1.41 -4.52 -10.79
C LYS A 257 -2.49 -5.14 -11.67
N THR A 258 -3.74 -5.10 -11.17
CA THR A 258 -4.92 -5.59 -11.86
C THR A 258 -5.80 -4.41 -12.20
N THR A 259 -6.12 -4.22 -13.47
CA THR A 259 -7.00 -3.13 -13.90
C THR A 259 -8.44 -3.62 -13.86
N HIS A 260 -9.29 -2.81 -13.26
CA HIS A 260 -10.75 -2.97 -13.30
C HIS A 260 -11.36 -1.94 -14.27
N ASN A 261 -12.39 -1.21 -13.84
CA ASN A 261 -12.89 -0.11 -14.65
C ASN A 261 -12.12 1.17 -14.28
N LYS A 262 -11.01 1.46 -14.98
CA LYS A 262 -10.21 2.66 -14.76
C LYS A 262 -10.95 3.87 -15.30
N ILE A 263 -11.24 4.84 -14.45
CA ILE A 263 -12.01 6.04 -14.76
C ILE A 263 -11.21 7.34 -14.70
N HIS A 264 -10.03 7.29 -14.08
CA HIS A 264 -9.12 8.44 -14.00
C HIS A 264 -7.68 7.97 -14.05
N ARG A 265 -6.83 8.74 -14.77
CA ARG A 265 -5.39 8.52 -14.81
C ARG A 265 -4.65 9.85 -14.71
N LEU A 266 -3.75 9.91 -13.75
CA LEU A 266 -2.69 10.90 -13.63
C LEU A 266 -1.40 10.13 -13.32
N ASP A 267 -0.73 9.65 -14.36
CA ASP A 267 0.49 8.85 -14.22
C ASP A 267 1.72 9.71 -13.91
N ALA A 268 2.87 9.06 -13.72
CA ALA A 268 4.12 9.72 -13.37
C ALA A 268 4.56 10.75 -14.43
N LEU A 269 4.35 10.45 -15.72
CA LEU A 269 4.72 11.35 -16.82
C LEU A 269 3.79 12.56 -16.86
N ASP A 270 2.48 12.36 -16.74
CA ASP A 270 1.49 13.42 -16.67
C ASP A 270 1.73 14.34 -15.47
N ALA A 271 1.99 13.74 -14.29
CA ALA A 271 2.27 14.48 -13.07
C ALA A 271 3.57 15.31 -13.19
N TYR A 272 4.60 14.75 -13.84
CA TYR A 272 5.84 15.46 -14.09
C TYR A 272 5.65 16.61 -15.08
N ASN A 273 4.99 16.39 -16.21
CA ASN A 273 4.73 17.41 -17.23
C ASN A 273 3.92 18.59 -16.67
N GLN A 274 2.96 18.30 -15.77
CA GLN A 274 2.17 19.31 -15.06
C GLN A 274 2.91 19.93 -13.87
N LYS A 275 4.15 19.54 -13.59
CA LYS A 275 4.99 20.03 -12.46
C LYS A 275 4.33 19.81 -11.08
N LEU A 276 3.59 18.71 -10.93
CA LEU A 276 2.89 18.35 -9.70
C LEU A 276 3.79 17.57 -8.74
N VAL A 277 4.80 16.90 -9.27
CA VAL A 277 5.77 16.08 -8.52
C VAL A 277 7.19 16.58 -8.78
N LYS A 278 8.09 16.29 -7.85
CA LYS A 278 9.50 16.61 -8.01
C LYS A 278 10.11 15.76 -9.13
N LYS A 279 11.05 16.32 -9.87
CA LYS A 279 11.85 15.59 -10.84
C LYS A 279 12.65 14.50 -10.11
N ILE A 280 12.57 13.27 -10.60
CA ILE A 280 13.51 12.22 -10.20
C ILE A 280 14.71 12.31 -11.12
N GLU A 281 15.83 12.82 -10.61
CA GLU A 281 17.11 12.85 -11.31
C GLU A 281 17.95 11.67 -10.83
N VAL A 282 18.25 10.76 -11.75
CA VAL A 282 19.17 9.65 -11.47
C VAL A 282 20.57 10.08 -11.88
N ARG A 283 21.44 10.30 -10.91
CA ARG A 283 22.86 10.52 -11.15
C ARG A 283 23.62 9.21 -10.95
N GLY A 284 24.19 8.72 -12.01
CA GLY A 284 25.14 7.61 -11.91
C GLY A 284 26.43 8.07 -11.24
N ILE A 285 26.82 7.46 -10.14
CA ILE A 285 28.10 7.71 -9.49
C ILE A 285 29.06 6.63 -9.94
N SER A 286 30.03 6.97 -10.80
CA SER A 286 31.17 6.12 -11.10
C SER A 286 32.36 6.55 -10.25
N VAL A 287 32.82 5.68 -9.36
CA VAL A 287 34.00 5.95 -8.55
C VAL A 287 35.23 5.48 -9.36
N LYS A 288 35.92 6.41 -10.01
CA LYS A 288 37.18 6.09 -10.66
C LYS A 288 38.29 5.95 -9.60
N GLY A 289 38.98 4.85 -9.61
CA GLY A 289 40.20 4.65 -8.80
C GLY A 289 40.06 3.70 -7.62
N LEU A 290 38.92 3.10 -7.39
CA LEU A 290 38.78 2.00 -6.44
C LEU A 290 38.79 0.67 -7.21
N ALA A 291 39.96 0.29 -7.71
CA ALA A 291 40.13 -1.07 -8.25
C ALA A 291 39.73 -2.08 -7.18
N GLY A 292 38.80 -2.96 -7.50
CA GLY A 292 38.37 -4.05 -6.62
C GLY A 292 37.25 -3.75 -5.63
N THR A 293 36.59 -2.59 -5.68
CA THR A 293 35.62 -2.16 -4.65
C THR A 293 34.22 -2.73 -4.77
N ASN A 294 33.84 -3.38 -5.85
CA ASN A 294 32.54 -4.00 -6.03
C ASN A 294 32.53 -5.52 -5.74
N ALA A 295 33.69 -6.10 -5.51
CA ALA A 295 33.80 -7.52 -5.21
C ALA A 295 33.53 -7.79 -3.74
N TYR A 296 32.34 -8.26 -3.41
CA TYR A 296 32.05 -8.74 -2.06
C TYR A 296 32.92 -9.96 -1.75
N PHE A 297 33.65 -9.86 -0.65
CA PHE A 297 34.54 -10.89 -0.22
C PHE A 297 34.81 -10.73 1.28
N TYR A 298 34.57 -11.78 2.05
CA TYR A 298 34.72 -11.80 3.50
C TYR A 298 35.60 -12.95 3.93
N LEU A 299 36.68 -12.67 4.65
CA LEU A 299 37.59 -13.67 5.22
C LEU A 299 37.07 -14.11 6.60
N GLN A 300 36.50 -15.32 6.67
CA GLN A 300 35.94 -15.87 7.90
C GLN A 300 37.01 -16.43 8.84
N ALA A 301 37.96 -17.21 8.32
CA ALA A 301 38.99 -17.89 9.11
C ALA A 301 40.14 -18.36 8.22
N ILE A 302 41.28 -18.64 8.85
CA ILE A 302 42.38 -19.42 8.26
C ILE A 302 42.47 -20.76 8.99
N GLU A 303 42.31 -21.86 8.29
CA GLU A 303 42.43 -23.19 8.84
C GLU A 303 43.85 -23.73 8.63
N ILE A 304 44.46 -24.23 9.70
CA ILE A 304 45.79 -24.79 9.72
C ILE A 304 45.69 -26.30 9.91
N SER A 305 46.54 -27.04 9.20
CA SER A 305 46.66 -28.51 9.32
C SER A 305 48.11 -28.93 9.38
N ASN A 306 48.44 -29.92 10.22
CA ASN A 306 49.79 -30.46 10.32
C ASN A 306 50.24 -31.20 9.04
N LYS A 307 49.35 -31.46 8.10
CA LYS A 307 49.63 -32.28 6.89
C LYS A 307 49.44 -31.54 5.58
N LYS A 308 48.87 -30.31 5.60
CA LYS A 308 48.52 -29.53 4.40
C LYS A 308 48.82 -28.05 4.62
N PRO A 309 49.13 -27.30 3.54
CA PRO A 309 49.23 -25.84 3.62
C PRO A 309 47.98 -25.20 4.22
N PRO A 310 48.07 -23.99 4.81
CA PRO A 310 46.96 -23.28 5.32
C PRO A 310 45.93 -22.96 4.22
N VAL A 311 44.65 -22.97 4.57
CA VAL A 311 43.54 -22.63 3.67
C VAL A 311 42.67 -21.51 4.29
N ALA A 312 42.25 -20.58 3.46
CA ALA A 312 41.38 -19.50 3.87
C ALA A 312 39.90 -19.88 3.68
N VAL A 313 39.11 -19.75 4.70
CA VAL A 313 37.63 -19.88 4.61
C VAL A 313 37.07 -18.55 4.28
N VAL A 314 36.47 -18.40 3.09
CA VAL A 314 35.98 -17.13 2.57
C VAL A 314 34.53 -17.23 2.11
N GLU A 315 33.79 -16.13 2.28
CA GLU A 315 32.47 -15.93 1.69
C GLU A 315 32.60 -14.95 0.53
N PHE A 316 32.07 -15.32 -0.63
CA PHE A 316 32.05 -14.49 -1.84
C PHE A 316 30.80 -14.75 -2.66
N GLU A 317 30.56 -13.92 -3.68
CA GLU A 317 29.39 -14.04 -4.55
C GLU A 317 29.70 -15.02 -5.71
N GLN A 318 28.73 -15.89 -6.01
CA GLN A 318 28.80 -16.84 -7.10
C GLN A 318 27.57 -16.75 -7.97
N LYS A 319 27.75 -16.75 -9.30
CA LYS A 319 26.68 -16.79 -10.29
C LYS A 319 26.16 -18.21 -10.43
N LEU A 320 24.87 -18.41 -10.28
CA LEU A 320 24.20 -19.70 -10.48
C LEU A 320 23.83 -19.88 -11.96
N SER A 321 23.54 -21.13 -12.35
CA SER A 321 23.14 -21.49 -13.73
C SER A 321 21.93 -20.75 -14.27
N GLY A 322 21.08 -20.21 -13.38
CA GLY A 322 19.93 -19.36 -13.71
C GLY A 322 20.21 -17.84 -13.75
N GLY A 323 21.48 -17.42 -13.69
CA GLY A 323 21.88 -16.00 -13.73
C GLY A 323 21.79 -15.26 -12.39
N ASN A 324 21.16 -15.83 -11.37
CA ASN A 324 21.07 -15.26 -10.02
C ASN A 324 22.44 -15.34 -9.31
N ILE A 325 22.75 -14.30 -8.52
CA ILE A 325 23.96 -14.24 -7.70
C ILE A 325 23.60 -14.67 -6.27
N LYS A 326 24.43 -15.57 -5.70
CA LYS A 326 24.30 -16.06 -4.33
C LYS A 326 25.64 -15.98 -3.60
N ARG A 327 25.63 -15.63 -2.32
CA ARG A 327 26.79 -15.71 -1.44
C ARG A 327 27.06 -17.17 -1.07
N VAL A 328 28.31 -17.60 -1.21
CA VAL A 328 28.76 -18.95 -0.92
C VAL A 328 30.03 -18.90 -0.08
N THR A 329 30.19 -19.83 0.87
CA THR A 329 31.39 -19.97 1.65
C THR A 329 32.20 -21.13 1.06
N ARG A 330 33.51 -20.90 0.79
CA ARG A 330 34.45 -21.92 0.28
C ARG A 330 35.81 -21.80 0.95
N LYS A 331 36.55 -22.90 0.89
CA LYS A 331 37.97 -22.94 1.29
C LYS A 331 38.82 -22.66 0.09
N LEU A 332 39.70 -21.68 0.20
CA LEU A 332 40.66 -21.30 -0.83
C LEU A 332 42.06 -21.68 -0.42
N GLY A 333 42.81 -22.20 -1.37
CA GLY A 333 44.26 -22.44 -1.27
C GLY A 333 45.06 -21.42 -2.11
N LYS A 334 46.37 -21.41 -1.94
CA LYS A 334 47.27 -20.61 -2.76
C LYS A 334 47.11 -20.97 -4.24
N GLY A 335 46.94 -19.98 -5.10
CA GLY A 335 46.73 -20.13 -6.54
C GLY A 335 45.26 -20.21 -6.97
N ASP A 336 44.30 -20.31 -6.04
CA ASP A 336 42.88 -20.31 -6.37
C ASP A 336 42.46 -18.97 -6.97
N ASN A 337 41.65 -19.03 -8.03
CA ASN A 337 41.15 -17.87 -8.76
C ASN A 337 39.68 -17.67 -8.51
N LEU A 338 39.31 -16.55 -7.87
CA LEU A 338 37.93 -16.22 -7.55
C LEU A 338 37.07 -15.99 -8.79
N PHE A 339 37.62 -15.46 -9.88
CA PHE A 339 36.86 -15.29 -11.12
C PHE A 339 36.32 -16.65 -11.63
N VAL A 340 37.15 -17.68 -11.62
CA VAL A 340 36.76 -19.04 -12.01
C VAL A 340 35.77 -19.64 -11.00
N LEU A 341 36.06 -19.49 -9.71
CA LEU A 341 35.23 -20.04 -8.63
C LEU A 341 33.86 -19.34 -8.48
N SER A 342 33.77 -18.11 -8.94
CA SER A 342 32.51 -17.33 -8.94
C SER A 342 31.61 -17.57 -10.16
N ASN A 343 31.99 -18.47 -11.07
CA ASN A 343 31.40 -18.70 -12.37
C ASN A 343 31.49 -17.42 -13.24
N GLU A 344 32.67 -16.88 -13.36
CA GLU A 344 33.03 -15.75 -14.23
C GLU A 344 32.28 -14.44 -13.89
N LEU A 345 32.13 -14.14 -12.61
CA LEU A 345 31.64 -12.81 -12.20
C LEU A 345 32.71 -11.75 -12.46
N ASP A 346 32.40 -10.76 -13.29
CA ASP A 346 33.32 -9.70 -13.72
C ASP A 346 34.03 -8.98 -12.58
N GLN A 347 33.38 -8.86 -11.45
CA GLN A 347 33.91 -8.21 -10.24
C GLN A 347 35.15 -8.88 -9.66
N TYR A 348 35.42 -10.16 -9.99
CA TYR A 348 36.62 -10.89 -9.55
C TYR A 348 37.62 -11.13 -10.68
N ARG A 349 37.43 -10.51 -11.86
CA ARG A 349 38.27 -10.72 -13.03
C ARG A 349 39.72 -10.23 -12.81
N ASP A 350 39.86 -9.07 -12.19
CA ASP A 350 41.13 -8.35 -12.11
C ASP A 350 41.96 -8.79 -10.92
N GLY A 351 42.71 -9.89 -11.09
CA GLY A 351 43.77 -10.33 -10.19
C GLY A 351 43.33 -10.88 -8.83
N PHE A 352 42.07 -11.33 -8.68
CA PHE A 352 41.64 -12.04 -7.47
C PHE A 352 42.09 -13.49 -7.47
N VAL A 353 43.42 -13.68 -7.60
CA VAL A 353 44.11 -14.97 -7.44
C VAL A 353 44.85 -14.96 -6.12
N VAL A 354 44.63 -15.98 -5.29
CA VAL A 354 45.26 -16.08 -3.97
C VAL A 354 46.77 -16.16 -4.13
N SER A 355 47.50 -15.13 -3.71
CA SER A 355 48.96 -15.05 -3.77
C SER A 355 49.61 -15.64 -2.52
N ASP A 356 49.04 -15.41 -1.35
CA ASP A 356 49.54 -15.92 -0.08
C ASP A 356 48.44 -16.07 1.00
N ILE A 357 48.64 -17.05 1.90
CA ILE A 357 47.81 -17.27 3.09
C ILE A 357 48.74 -17.38 4.29
N ASN A 358 48.76 -16.35 5.11
CA ASN A 358 49.64 -16.28 6.27
C ASN A 358 48.87 -16.53 7.57
N ALA A 359 49.06 -17.71 8.14
CA ALA A 359 48.41 -18.12 9.36
C ALA A 359 49.03 -17.49 10.63
N ASN A 360 50.18 -16.87 10.54
CA ASN A 360 50.80 -16.18 11.69
C ASN A 360 50.22 -14.76 11.88
N THR A 361 49.81 -14.13 10.80
CA THR A 361 49.23 -12.79 10.77
C THR A 361 47.74 -12.81 10.49
N ASP A 362 47.14 -13.98 10.35
CA ASP A 362 45.76 -14.20 9.96
C ASP A 362 45.34 -13.42 8.70
N THR A 363 46.26 -13.36 7.69
CA THR A 363 46.07 -12.59 6.46
C THR A 363 45.96 -13.45 5.22
N LEU A 364 45.14 -13.01 4.28
CA LEU A 364 44.94 -13.52 2.94
C LEU A 364 45.26 -12.43 1.93
N SER A 365 46.20 -12.68 1.02
CA SER A 365 46.62 -11.72 0.01
C SER A 365 46.28 -12.21 -1.39
N PHE A 366 45.93 -11.30 -2.30
CA PHE A 366 45.66 -11.55 -3.71
C PHE A 366 46.72 -10.90 -4.61
N THR A 367 46.82 -11.38 -5.85
CA THR A 367 47.79 -10.87 -6.84
C THR A 367 47.51 -9.42 -7.25
N ASN A 368 46.29 -8.92 -7.05
CA ASN A 368 45.91 -7.52 -7.30
C ASN A 368 46.28 -6.56 -6.14
N GLY A 369 46.96 -7.04 -5.11
CA GLY A 369 47.39 -6.24 -3.96
C GLY A 369 46.35 -6.11 -2.87
N VAL A 370 45.17 -6.71 -3.01
CA VAL A 370 44.17 -6.76 -1.94
C VAL A 370 44.68 -7.72 -0.86
N GLU A 371 44.69 -7.25 0.38
CA GLU A 371 45.02 -8.02 1.57
C GLU A 371 43.90 -7.87 2.60
N LEU A 372 43.53 -8.99 3.23
CA LEU A 372 42.48 -9.05 4.26
C LEU A 372 42.96 -9.81 5.47
N THR A 373 42.58 -9.31 6.64
CA THR A 373 42.75 -10.02 7.92
C THR A 373 41.49 -10.79 8.25
N VAL A 374 41.56 -11.85 9.02
CA VAL A 374 40.39 -12.60 9.48
C VAL A 374 39.40 -11.63 10.15
N GLY A 375 38.15 -11.65 9.66
CA GLY A 375 37.07 -10.71 10.08
C GLY A 375 36.85 -9.52 9.14
N ASP A 376 37.76 -9.30 8.15
CA ASP A 376 37.63 -8.21 7.20
C ASP A 376 36.74 -8.59 6.01
N ALA A 377 35.99 -7.60 5.49
CA ALA A 377 35.22 -7.71 4.26
C ALA A 377 35.50 -6.53 3.32
N THR A 378 35.59 -6.79 2.00
CA THR A 378 35.82 -5.71 1.02
C THR A 378 34.56 -5.04 0.53
N GLY A 379 33.52 -5.76 0.19
CA GLY A 379 32.28 -5.23 -0.41
C GLY A 379 31.49 -4.29 0.52
N ASP A 380 31.42 -4.58 1.80
CA ASP A 380 30.64 -3.79 2.77
C ASP A 380 31.27 -2.41 3.03
N ILE A 381 32.58 -2.30 2.99
CA ILE A 381 33.29 -1.02 3.18
C ILE A 381 33.01 -0.09 2.00
N SER A 382 32.99 -0.61 0.77
CA SER A 382 32.68 0.18 -0.41
C SER A 382 31.20 0.60 -0.45
N GLU A 383 30.27 -0.21 0.06
CA GLU A 383 28.86 0.12 0.16
C GLU A 383 28.60 1.29 1.12
N ILE A 384 29.26 1.32 2.27
CA ILE A 384 29.19 2.43 3.23
C ILE A 384 29.76 3.72 2.60
N ALA A 385 30.90 3.61 1.91
CA ALA A 385 31.50 4.75 1.21
C ALA A 385 30.57 5.26 0.09
N LEU A 386 30.00 4.36 -0.69
CA LEU A 386 29.02 4.66 -1.75
C LEU A 386 27.79 5.34 -1.18
N ARG A 387 27.22 4.83 -0.08
CA ARG A 387 26.07 5.45 0.62
C ARG A 387 26.41 6.87 1.12
N ARG A 388 27.59 7.08 1.67
CA ARG A 388 28.03 8.44 2.09
C ARG A 388 28.15 9.41 0.89
N ILE A 389 28.66 8.95 -0.23
CA ILE A 389 28.74 9.73 -1.46
C ILE A 389 27.33 10.03 -1.99
N GLN A 390 26.44 9.03 -2.01
CA GLN A 390 25.05 9.20 -2.43
C GLN A 390 24.33 10.24 -1.58
N ILE A 391 24.46 10.15 -0.26
CA ILE A 391 23.86 11.13 0.67
C ILE A 391 24.42 12.54 0.40
N ARG A 392 25.74 12.67 0.23
CA ARG A 392 26.38 13.96 -0.02
C ARG A 392 25.96 14.57 -1.36
N GLU A 393 25.88 13.78 -2.42
CA GLU A 393 25.44 14.27 -3.73
C GLU A 393 23.92 14.55 -3.75
N THR A 394 23.12 13.81 -2.99
CA THR A 394 21.71 14.12 -2.79
C THR A 394 21.51 15.45 -2.07
N ILE A 395 22.30 15.70 -1.02
CA ILE A 395 22.26 16.99 -0.28
C ILE A 395 22.70 18.17 -1.18
N LYS A 396 23.71 17.97 -2.04
CA LYS A 396 24.16 19.00 -2.98
C LYS A 396 23.15 19.30 -4.10
N ALA A 397 22.33 18.31 -4.46
CA ALA A 397 21.30 18.45 -5.50
C ALA A 397 20.02 19.14 -4.98
N HIS A 398 19.87 19.23 -3.65
CA HIS A 398 18.79 19.94 -2.97
C HIS A 398 19.16 21.39 -2.67
#